data_423643f6208aba7b070eededcd0dec2d
#
_entry.id   423643f6208aba7b070eededcd0dec2d
#
_cell.length_a   1.000
_cell.length_b   1.000
_cell.length_c   1.000
_cell.angle_alpha   90.00
_cell.angle_beta   90.00
_cell.angle_gamma   90.00
#
_symmetry.space_group_name_H-M   'P 1'
#
loop_
_entity.id
_entity.type
_entity.pdbx_description
1 polymer ?
#
loop_
_entity_poly.entity_id
_entity_poly.type
_entity_poly.pdbx_seq_one_letter_code
_entity_poly.pdbx_strand_id
1 'polypeptide(L)'
;MARTSGSHALKTGPKVRLAALKLFALYGYAAVSMRQIAAEVGVQVGALYNYTPDKQSLLYDLMHTHLTDLLQTWRSQKTDTAPEELVLQFVTCHLNYHLDKSEAVFIAYMELRNLSESNFAKIETLRKSYELELESIITAGQGACIFSVEDPKITSFAILGMLKEVGTWFDGEGRLKKDEIIALYRDLVLRMLGVPASKP
;
A
#
# COMPACT_ATOMS: atom_id res chain seq x y z
N MET A 1 -31.54 -32.04 9.59
CA MET A 1 -30.13 -31.87 9.15
C MET A 1 -29.72 -30.45 9.37
N ALA A 2 -28.89 -30.17 10.36
CA ALA A 2 -28.44 -28.83 10.69
C ALA A 2 -27.40 -28.36 9.64
N ARG A 3 -27.75 -27.34 8.91
CA ARG A 3 -26.91 -26.73 7.87
C ARG A 3 -25.76 -25.96 8.56
N THR A 4 -24.52 -26.40 8.33
CA THR A 4 -23.27 -25.81 8.87
C THR A 4 -23.12 -24.35 8.43
N SER A 5 -23.62 -23.43 9.25
CA SER A 5 -23.60 -21.97 9.01
C SER A 5 -22.18 -21.37 9.02
N GLY A 6 -21.22 -21.97 9.70
CA GLY A 6 -19.87 -21.41 9.88
C GLY A 6 -18.92 -21.55 8.66
N SER A 7 -19.09 -22.59 7.86
CA SER A 7 -18.19 -22.86 6.72
C SER A 7 -18.41 -21.90 5.53
N HIS A 8 -19.62 -21.41 5.31
CA HIS A 8 -19.92 -20.45 4.25
C HIS A 8 -19.43 -19.02 4.56
N ALA A 9 -19.47 -18.60 5.82
CA ALA A 9 -19.03 -17.27 6.24
C ALA A 9 -17.52 -17.07 5.98
N LEU A 10 -16.70 -18.07 6.34
CA LEU A 10 -15.25 -18.04 6.13
C LEU A 10 -14.82 -17.95 4.65
N LYS A 11 -15.66 -18.48 3.74
CA LYS A 11 -15.37 -18.45 2.30
C LYS A 11 -15.94 -17.21 1.59
N THR A 12 -17.06 -16.67 2.05
CA THR A 12 -17.78 -15.60 1.35
C THR A 12 -17.22 -14.20 1.72
N GLY A 13 -16.81 -13.96 2.95
CA GLY A 13 -16.22 -12.67 3.36
C GLY A 13 -15.02 -12.24 2.51
N PRO A 14 -14.02 -13.11 2.30
CA PRO A 14 -12.91 -12.83 1.37
C PRO A 14 -13.35 -12.52 -0.06
N LYS A 15 -14.37 -13.23 -0.58
CA LYS A 15 -14.93 -12.97 -1.92
C LYS A 15 -15.59 -11.59 -2.01
N VAL A 16 -16.31 -11.19 -0.98
CA VAL A 16 -16.92 -9.84 -0.92
C VAL A 16 -15.86 -8.76 -0.97
N ARG A 17 -14.78 -8.89 -0.19
CA ARG A 17 -13.65 -7.94 -0.23
C ARG A 17 -12.96 -7.91 -1.59
N LEU A 18 -12.71 -9.07 -2.19
CA LEU A 18 -12.08 -9.16 -3.52
C LEU A 18 -12.96 -8.54 -4.62
N ALA A 19 -14.27 -8.80 -4.60
CA ALA A 19 -15.22 -8.19 -5.54
C ALA A 19 -15.27 -6.67 -5.37
N ALA A 20 -15.32 -6.17 -4.12
CA ALA A 20 -15.29 -4.75 -3.84
C ALA A 20 -13.97 -4.10 -4.31
N LEU A 21 -12.83 -4.75 -4.04
CA LEU A 21 -11.51 -4.30 -4.49
C LEU A 21 -11.49 -4.09 -6.01
N LYS A 22 -11.86 -5.11 -6.78
CA LYS A 22 -11.88 -5.05 -8.25
C LYS A 22 -12.82 -3.97 -8.78
N LEU A 23 -14.06 -3.93 -8.26
CA LEU A 23 -15.06 -2.99 -8.72
C LEU A 23 -14.68 -1.54 -8.38
N PHE A 24 -14.16 -1.28 -7.17
CA PHE A 24 -13.70 0.06 -6.79
C PHE A 24 -12.48 0.51 -7.59
N ALA A 25 -11.53 -0.40 -7.87
CA ALA A 25 -10.36 -0.08 -8.69
C ALA A 25 -10.77 0.22 -10.15
N LEU A 26 -11.74 -0.51 -10.70
CA LEU A 26 -12.15 -0.37 -12.11
C LEU A 26 -13.10 0.81 -12.36
N TYR A 27 -14.07 1.03 -11.47
CA TYR A 27 -15.15 2.00 -11.70
C TYR A 27 -15.13 3.20 -10.75
N GLY A 28 -14.26 3.17 -9.73
CA GLY A 28 -14.25 4.14 -8.64
C GLY A 28 -15.30 3.82 -7.57
N TYR A 29 -14.98 4.18 -6.32
CA TYR A 29 -15.87 3.93 -5.19
C TYR A 29 -17.27 4.52 -5.37
N ALA A 30 -17.37 5.78 -5.86
CA ALA A 30 -18.65 6.48 -5.96
C ALA A 30 -19.65 5.77 -6.90
N ALA A 31 -19.17 5.23 -8.02
CA ALA A 31 -20.00 4.59 -9.04
C ALA A 31 -20.46 3.17 -8.69
N VAL A 32 -19.82 2.51 -7.73
CA VAL A 32 -20.13 1.12 -7.34
C VAL A 32 -21.18 1.08 -6.24
N SER A 33 -22.19 0.22 -6.40
CA SER A 33 -23.25 -0.04 -5.41
C SER A 33 -23.07 -1.39 -4.73
N MET A 34 -23.63 -1.55 -3.53
CA MET A 34 -23.70 -2.84 -2.83
C MET A 34 -24.39 -3.93 -3.66
N ARG A 35 -25.35 -3.54 -4.54
CA ARG A 35 -26.02 -4.48 -5.44
C ARG A 35 -25.05 -5.06 -6.50
N GLN A 36 -24.18 -4.23 -7.06
CA GLN A 36 -23.15 -4.69 -8.01
C GLN A 36 -22.16 -5.63 -7.35
N ILE A 37 -21.72 -5.32 -6.12
CA ILE A 37 -20.83 -6.20 -5.35
C ILE A 37 -21.52 -7.55 -5.06
N ALA A 38 -22.80 -7.54 -4.69
CA ALA A 38 -23.56 -8.76 -4.46
C ALA A 38 -23.68 -9.62 -5.72
N ALA A 39 -23.93 -8.98 -6.86
CA ALA A 39 -24.02 -9.67 -8.17
C ALA A 39 -22.68 -10.30 -8.55
N GLU A 40 -21.56 -9.59 -8.36
CA GLU A 40 -20.21 -10.10 -8.63
C GLU A 40 -19.84 -11.31 -7.76
N VAL A 41 -20.29 -11.31 -6.51
CA VAL A 41 -20.08 -12.45 -5.57
C VAL A 41 -21.05 -13.60 -5.84
N GLY A 42 -22.17 -13.35 -6.53
CA GLY A 42 -23.22 -14.31 -6.75
C GLY A 42 -24.13 -14.55 -5.53
N VAL A 43 -24.38 -13.51 -4.73
CA VAL A 43 -25.23 -13.58 -3.54
C VAL A 43 -26.36 -12.55 -3.58
N GLN A 44 -27.38 -12.71 -2.75
CA GLN A 44 -28.41 -11.70 -2.55
C GLN A 44 -27.83 -10.50 -1.81
N VAL A 45 -28.27 -9.28 -2.15
CA VAL A 45 -27.80 -8.02 -1.51
C VAL A 45 -27.91 -8.07 0.01
N GLY A 46 -29.02 -8.60 0.53
CA GLY A 46 -29.21 -8.76 1.98
C GLY A 46 -28.17 -9.66 2.65
N ALA A 47 -27.60 -10.63 1.91
CA ALA A 47 -26.58 -11.50 2.45
C ALA A 47 -25.21 -10.81 2.61
N LEU A 48 -24.95 -9.72 1.88
CA LEU A 48 -23.71 -8.92 2.03
C LEU A 48 -23.60 -8.30 3.42
N TYR A 49 -24.73 -7.88 3.99
CA TYR A 49 -24.76 -7.22 5.29
C TYR A 49 -24.38 -8.13 6.47
N ASN A 50 -24.25 -9.44 6.21
CA ASN A 50 -23.65 -10.38 7.17
C ASN A 50 -22.11 -10.29 7.20
N TYR A 51 -21.49 -9.64 6.20
CA TYR A 51 -20.01 -9.55 6.04
C TYR A 51 -19.48 -8.13 6.17
N THR A 52 -20.32 -7.16 5.88
CA THR A 52 -20.00 -5.74 6.00
C THR A 52 -21.27 -4.95 6.22
N PRO A 53 -21.27 -3.98 7.18
CA PRO A 53 -22.46 -3.19 7.47
C PRO A 53 -22.86 -2.25 6.32
N ASP A 54 -21.87 -1.77 5.54
CA ASP A 54 -22.09 -0.83 4.45
C ASP A 54 -20.91 -0.74 3.50
N LYS A 55 -21.05 0.08 2.45
CA LYS A 55 -20.01 0.31 1.44
C LYS A 55 -18.79 1.06 2.01
N GLN A 56 -19.01 1.96 2.97
CA GLN A 56 -17.97 2.75 3.61
C GLN A 56 -17.04 1.86 4.45
N SER A 57 -17.62 0.89 5.17
CA SER A 57 -16.86 -0.11 5.91
C SER A 57 -16.00 -0.98 5.00
N LEU A 58 -16.51 -1.38 3.82
CA LEU A 58 -15.71 -2.11 2.82
C LEU A 58 -14.52 -1.29 2.34
N LEU A 59 -14.72 -0.01 2.01
CA LEU A 59 -13.64 0.87 1.58
C LEU A 59 -12.57 1.00 2.67
N TYR A 60 -13.02 1.26 3.90
CA TYR A 60 -12.13 1.35 5.06
C TYR A 60 -11.35 0.05 5.27
N ASP A 61 -12.02 -1.10 5.26
CA ASP A 61 -11.38 -2.41 5.48
C ASP A 61 -10.33 -2.72 4.42
N LEU A 62 -10.58 -2.37 3.14
CA LEU A 62 -9.62 -2.55 2.06
C LEU A 62 -8.37 -1.70 2.28
N MET A 63 -8.54 -0.42 2.58
CA MET A 63 -7.41 0.50 2.83
C MET A 63 -6.66 0.14 4.11
N HIS A 64 -7.39 -0.17 5.19
CA HIS A 64 -6.81 -0.54 6.48
C HIS A 64 -5.97 -1.82 6.35
N THR A 65 -6.52 -2.86 5.70
CA THR A 65 -5.80 -4.11 5.47
C THR A 65 -4.55 -3.87 4.65
N HIS A 66 -4.66 -3.12 3.52
CA HIS A 66 -3.53 -2.81 2.67
C HIS A 66 -2.37 -2.12 3.44
N LEU A 67 -2.68 -1.07 4.20
CA LEU A 67 -1.66 -0.31 4.94
C LEU A 67 -1.09 -1.10 6.12
N THR A 68 -1.93 -1.88 6.80
CA THR A 68 -1.47 -2.74 7.91
C THR A 68 -0.54 -3.83 7.40
N ASP A 69 -0.91 -4.49 6.30
CA ASP A 69 -0.08 -5.54 5.69
C ASP A 69 1.24 -4.95 5.14
N LEU A 70 1.20 -3.75 4.53
CA LEU A 70 2.40 -3.06 4.07
C LEU A 70 3.36 -2.78 5.24
N LEU A 71 2.85 -2.20 6.31
CA LEU A 71 3.63 -1.87 7.50
C LEU A 71 4.19 -3.14 8.18
N GLN A 72 3.37 -4.18 8.27
CA GLN A 72 3.79 -5.47 8.83
C GLN A 72 4.85 -6.15 7.94
N THR A 73 4.68 -6.13 6.61
CA THR A 73 5.65 -6.67 5.65
C THR A 73 7.00 -5.98 5.83
N TRP A 74 7.01 -4.65 5.86
CA TRP A 74 8.22 -3.89 6.11
C TRP A 74 8.87 -4.28 7.45
N ARG A 75 8.14 -4.25 8.54
CA ARG A 75 8.66 -4.55 9.88
C ARG A 75 9.18 -5.97 10.02
N SER A 76 8.63 -6.93 9.30
CA SER A 76 9.09 -8.31 9.28
C SER A 76 10.36 -8.55 8.46
N GLN A 77 10.61 -7.69 7.47
CA GLN A 77 11.78 -7.77 6.58
C GLN A 77 12.94 -6.86 7.03
N LYS A 78 12.61 -5.83 7.82
CA LYS A 78 13.59 -4.87 8.34
C LYS A 78 14.65 -5.59 9.18
N THR A 79 15.93 -5.38 8.81
CA THR A 79 17.08 -5.91 9.53
C THR A 79 17.78 -4.82 10.34
N ASP A 80 18.56 -5.21 11.35
CA ASP A 80 19.43 -4.28 12.08
C ASP A 80 20.75 -4.12 11.29
N THR A 81 20.79 -3.07 10.45
CA THR A 81 21.90 -2.82 9.54
C THR A 81 22.15 -1.32 9.39
N ALA A 82 23.21 -0.94 8.67
CA ALA A 82 23.53 0.46 8.40
C ALA A 82 22.39 1.20 7.66
N PRO A 83 22.18 2.51 7.90
CA PRO A 83 21.09 3.28 7.28
C PRO A 83 21.05 3.20 5.76
N GLU A 84 22.19 3.11 5.09
CA GLU A 84 22.27 2.98 3.64
C GLU A 84 21.62 1.67 3.16
N GLU A 85 22.01 0.53 3.75
CA GLU A 85 21.40 -0.74 3.40
C GLU A 85 19.93 -0.80 3.80
N LEU A 86 19.58 -0.21 4.95
CA LEU A 86 18.21 -0.21 5.45
C LEU A 86 17.26 0.58 4.52
N VAL A 87 17.70 1.72 3.97
CA VAL A 87 16.89 2.48 3.01
C VAL A 87 16.72 1.70 1.69
N LEU A 88 17.74 0.97 1.24
CA LEU A 88 17.65 0.11 0.05
C LEU A 88 16.68 -1.06 0.26
N GLN A 89 16.66 -1.64 1.46
CA GLN A 89 15.67 -2.66 1.84
C GLN A 89 14.25 -2.06 1.84
N PHE A 90 14.08 -0.84 2.37
CA PHE A 90 12.79 -0.14 2.36
C PHE A 90 12.27 0.09 0.95
N VAL A 91 13.10 0.62 0.05
CA VAL A 91 12.75 0.84 -1.36
C VAL A 91 12.34 -0.46 -2.04
N THR A 92 13.11 -1.53 -1.83
CA THR A 92 12.85 -2.85 -2.40
C THR A 92 11.52 -3.42 -1.87
N CYS A 93 11.29 -3.36 -0.57
CA CYS A 93 10.06 -3.80 0.07
C CYS A 93 8.85 -3.02 -0.46
N HIS A 94 8.95 -1.69 -0.51
CA HIS A 94 7.89 -0.81 -1.01
C HIS A 94 7.48 -1.13 -2.44
N LEU A 95 8.45 -1.16 -3.36
CA LEU A 95 8.19 -1.42 -4.78
C LEU A 95 7.65 -2.83 -5.01
N ASN A 96 8.22 -3.86 -4.37
CA ASN A 96 7.69 -5.21 -4.47
C ASN A 96 6.24 -5.29 -4.02
N TYR A 97 5.92 -4.72 -2.86
CA TYR A 97 4.57 -4.76 -2.31
C TYR A 97 3.56 -4.01 -3.19
N HIS A 98 3.93 -2.82 -3.69
CA HIS A 98 3.04 -1.97 -4.47
C HIS A 98 2.81 -2.52 -5.88
N LEU A 99 3.84 -3.01 -6.55
CA LEU A 99 3.73 -3.57 -7.90
C LEU A 99 2.92 -4.87 -7.93
N ASP A 100 2.95 -5.66 -6.86
CA ASP A 100 2.17 -6.89 -6.75
C ASP A 100 0.70 -6.66 -6.35
N LYS A 101 0.32 -5.45 -5.92
CA LYS A 101 -1.01 -5.12 -5.36
C LYS A 101 -1.59 -3.82 -5.94
N SER A 102 -1.44 -3.60 -7.24
CA SER A 102 -1.78 -2.35 -7.92
C SER A 102 -3.21 -1.86 -7.65
N GLU A 103 -4.22 -2.75 -7.64
CA GLU A 103 -5.62 -2.39 -7.34
C GLU A 103 -5.77 -1.84 -5.92
N ALA A 104 -5.14 -2.47 -4.93
CA ALA A 104 -5.21 -2.02 -3.53
C ALA A 104 -4.47 -0.69 -3.33
N VAL A 105 -3.33 -0.52 -3.99
CA VAL A 105 -2.57 0.74 -4.02
C VAL A 105 -3.41 1.85 -4.63
N PHE A 106 -4.03 1.59 -5.80
CA PHE A 106 -4.90 2.57 -6.45
C PHE A 106 -6.00 3.06 -5.49
N ILE A 107 -6.73 2.14 -4.85
CA ILE A 107 -7.78 2.50 -3.89
C ILE A 107 -7.22 3.28 -2.71
N ALA A 108 -6.10 2.86 -2.13
CA ALA A 108 -5.50 3.50 -0.96
C ALA A 108 -5.07 4.96 -1.20
N TYR A 109 -4.81 5.33 -2.47
CA TYR A 109 -4.42 6.70 -2.83
C TYR A 109 -5.54 7.49 -3.49
N MET A 110 -6.28 6.91 -4.42
CA MET A 110 -7.26 7.64 -5.23
C MET A 110 -8.61 7.80 -4.54
N GLU A 111 -9.00 6.84 -3.68
CA GLU A 111 -10.31 6.83 -3.03
C GLU A 111 -10.29 7.37 -1.60
N LEU A 112 -9.16 7.88 -1.12
CA LEU A 112 -8.98 8.41 0.23
C LEU A 112 -10.01 9.49 0.59
N ARG A 113 -10.33 10.37 -0.37
CA ARG A 113 -11.33 11.44 -0.23
C ARG A 113 -12.77 10.95 -0.02
N ASN A 114 -13.05 9.70 -0.30
CA ASN A 114 -14.36 9.09 -0.15
C ASN A 114 -14.57 8.44 1.23
N LEU A 115 -13.56 8.44 2.09
CA LEU A 115 -13.70 8.00 3.47
C LEU A 115 -14.51 8.99 4.30
N SER A 116 -15.28 8.46 5.27
CA SER A 116 -15.82 9.29 6.34
C SER A 116 -14.69 9.90 7.17
N GLU A 117 -14.93 11.02 7.82
CA GLU A 117 -13.94 11.72 8.64
C GLU A 117 -13.28 10.80 9.67
N SER A 118 -14.08 9.98 10.37
CA SER A 118 -13.57 9.05 11.39
C SER A 118 -12.70 7.92 10.77
N ASN A 119 -13.06 7.41 9.60
CA ASN A 119 -12.28 6.40 8.90
C ASN A 119 -11.00 7.01 8.29
N PHE A 120 -11.11 8.23 7.74
CA PHE A 120 -9.96 8.98 7.23
C PHE A 120 -8.89 9.16 8.32
N ALA A 121 -9.26 9.61 9.53
CA ALA A 121 -8.31 9.81 10.63
C ALA A 121 -7.56 8.52 11.02
N LYS A 122 -8.24 7.36 10.97
CA LYS A 122 -7.60 6.06 11.25
C LYS A 122 -6.62 5.67 10.15
N ILE A 123 -7.00 5.86 8.88
CA ILE A 123 -6.13 5.57 7.72
C ILE A 123 -4.91 6.52 7.71
N GLU A 124 -5.13 7.80 8.02
CA GLU A 124 -4.05 8.78 8.14
C GLU A 124 -3.02 8.39 9.21
N THR A 125 -3.47 7.86 10.34
CA THR A 125 -2.58 7.35 11.39
C THR A 125 -1.68 6.22 10.90
N LEU A 126 -2.22 5.27 10.13
CA LEU A 126 -1.41 4.20 9.53
C LEU A 126 -0.42 4.73 8.49
N ARG A 127 -0.86 5.67 7.65
CA ARG A 127 0.03 6.32 6.67
C ARG A 127 1.19 7.03 7.35
N LYS A 128 0.91 7.84 8.37
CA LYS A 128 1.95 8.49 9.18
C LYS A 128 2.90 7.49 9.82
N SER A 129 2.40 6.34 10.30
CA SER A 129 3.26 5.30 10.86
C SER A 129 4.23 4.73 9.83
N TYR A 130 3.80 4.56 8.58
CA TYR A 130 4.66 4.08 7.50
C TYR A 130 5.66 5.16 7.04
N GLU A 131 5.22 6.41 6.93
CA GLU A 131 6.07 7.58 6.64
C GLU A 131 7.20 7.73 7.67
N LEU A 132 6.89 7.58 8.96
CA LEU A 132 7.85 7.64 10.05
C LEU A 132 8.92 6.53 10.00
N GLU A 133 8.61 5.34 9.45
CA GLU A 133 9.62 4.29 9.26
C GLU A 133 10.74 4.79 8.31
N LEU A 134 10.40 5.43 7.18
CA LEU A 134 11.40 5.98 6.26
C LEU A 134 12.09 7.21 6.84
N GLU A 135 11.34 8.14 7.43
CA GLU A 135 11.89 9.35 8.06
C GLU A 135 12.93 8.98 9.12
N SER A 136 12.67 7.94 9.93
CA SER A 136 13.60 7.48 10.96
C SER A 136 14.91 6.93 10.38
N ILE A 137 14.85 6.21 9.25
CA ILE A 137 16.04 5.73 8.55
C ILE A 137 16.88 6.89 8.04
N ILE A 138 16.22 7.88 7.42
CA ILE A 138 16.91 9.07 6.86
C ILE A 138 17.54 9.88 7.99
N THR A 139 16.82 10.09 9.09
CA THR A 139 17.32 10.80 10.27
C THR A 139 18.54 10.11 10.87
N ALA A 140 18.50 8.78 11.00
CA ALA A 140 19.63 8.00 11.48
C ALA A 140 20.86 8.11 10.57
N GLY A 141 20.65 8.05 9.24
CA GLY A 141 21.71 8.22 8.26
C GLY A 141 22.31 9.64 8.23
N GLN A 142 21.49 10.68 8.42
CA GLN A 142 21.94 12.05 8.59
C GLN A 142 22.78 12.21 9.86
N GLY A 143 22.30 11.66 10.99
CA GLY A 143 23.03 11.71 12.27
C GLY A 143 24.37 10.96 12.23
N ALA A 144 24.46 9.92 11.41
CA ALA A 144 25.71 9.19 11.16
C ALA A 144 26.61 9.81 10.08
N CYS A 145 26.24 10.97 9.51
CA CYS A 145 26.93 11.63 8.40
C CYS A 145 27.04 10.77 7.12
N ILE A 146 26.15 9.78 6.96
CA ILE A 146 26.03 8.94 5.76
C ILE A 146 25.17 9.65 4.71
N PHE A 147 24.06 10.27 5.15
CA PHE A 147 23.15 11.01 4.27
C PHE A 147 23.35 12.52 4.43
N SER A 148 23.29 13.24 3.30
CA SER A 148 23.38 14.70 3.23
C SER A 148 22.04 15.26 2.75
N VAL A 149 21.11 15.48 3.70
CA VAL A 149 19.76 16.02 3.43
C VAL A 149 19.50 17.21 4.37
N GLU A 150 18.73 18.20 3.89
CA GLU A 150 18.38 19.35 4.72
C GLU A 150 17.25 19.00 5.71
N ASP A 151 16.22 18.32 5.23
CA ASP A 151 15.04 17.96 6.02
C ASP A 151 14.66 16.48 5.75
N PRO A 152 14.89 15.57 6.73
CA PRO A 152 14.56 14.15 6.60
C PRO A 152 13.08 13.90 6.31
N LYS A 153 12.17 14.69 6.88
CA LYS A 153 10.73 14.54 6.70
C LYS A 153 10.30 14.89 5.28
N ILE A 154 10.73 16.05 4.77
CA ILE A 154 10.41 16.45 3.39
C ILE A 154 11.05 15.50 2.40
N THR A 155 12.28 15.04 2.68
CA THR A 155 12.96 14.03 1.85
C THR A 155 12.19 12.70 1.85
N SER A 156 11.66 12.25 2.98
CA SER A 156 10.84 11.03 3.04
C SER A 156 9.57 11.16 2.20
N PHE A 157 8.89 12.31 2.22
CA PHE A 157 7.71 12.56 1.38
C PHE A 157 8.05 12.55 -0.11
N ALA A 158 9.17 13.15 -0.50
CA ALA A 158 9.62 13.15 -1.90
C ALA A 158 9.92 11.72 -2.39
N ILE A 159 10.63 10.93 -1.59
CA ILE A 159 10.93 9.53 -1.90
C ILE A 159 9.63 8.71 -2.00
N LEU A 160 8.73 8.76 -1.02
CA LEU A 160 7.46 8.02 -1.05
C LEU A 160 6.59 8.44 -2.24
N GLY A 161 6.54 9.74 -2.56
CA GLY A 161 5.85 10.25 -3.74
C GLY A 161 6.39 9.64 -5.03
N MET A 162 7.70 9.61 -5.20
CA MET A 162 8.36 9.01 -6.36
C MET A 162 8.12 7.49 -6.45
N LEU A 163 8.25 6.78 -5.34
CA LEU A 163 8.05 5.32 -5.30
C LEU A 163 6.61 4.92 -5.60
N LYS A 164 5.64 5.68 -5.09
CA LYS A 164 4.21 5.46 -5.33
C LYS A 164 3.86 5.52 -6.81
N GLU A 165 4.43 6.48 -7.54
CA GLU A 165 4.10 6.70 -8.95
C GLU A 165 4.50 5.53 -9.87
N VAL A 166 5.44 4.67 -9.46
CA VAL A 166 5.83 3.50 -10.25
C VAL A 166 4.63 2.61 -10.58
N GLY A 167 3.72 2.43 -9.63
CA GLY A 167 2.51 1.61 -9.82
C GLY A 167 1.49 2.18 -10.84
N THR A 168 1.63 3.44 -11.26
CA THR A 168 0.71 4.05 -12.24
C THR A 168 1.09 3.77 -13.70
N TRP A 169 2.36 3.51 -13.98
CA TRP A 169 2.87 3.35 -15.34
C TRP A 169 3.60 2.02 -15.59
N PHE A 170 4.01 1.30 -14.56
CA PHE A 170 4.68 0.01 -14.70
C PHE A 170 3.65 -1.12 -14.88
N ASP A 171 3.71 -1.80 -16.01
CA ASP A 171 2.82 -2.93 -16.36
C ASP A 171 3.55 -4.28 -16.49
N GLY A 172 4.89 -4.28 -16.39
CA GLY A 172 5.72 -5.49 -16.53
C GLY A 172 6.03 -5.92 -17.98
N GLU A 173 5.33 -5.36 -18.96
CA GLU A 173 5.52 -5.67 -20.39
C GLU A 173 6.45 -4.66 -21.09
N GLY A 174 6.84 -3.61 -20.40
CA GLY A 174 7.67 -2.54 -20.91
C GLY A 174 9.14 -2.92 -21.12
N ARG A 175 9.96 -1.89 -21.42
CA ARG A 175 11.40 -2.01 -21.69
C ARG A 175 12.20 -2.59 -20.54
N LEU A 176 11.79 -2.33 -19.30
CA LEU A 176 12.49 -2.75 -18.09
C LEU A 176 11.63 -3.73 -17.29
N LYS A 177 12.28 -4.73 -16.72
CA LYS A 177 11.64 -5.68 -15.81
C LYS A 177 11.60 -5.14 -14.40
N LYS A 178 10.77 -5.73 -13.53
CA LYS A 178 10.55 -5.32 -12.14
C LYS A 178 11.86 -5.12 -11.37
N ASP A 179 12.76 -6.09 -11.45
CA ASP A 179 14.04 -6.02 -10.72
C ASP A 179 14.95 -4.89 -11.22
N GLU A 180 14.92 -4.59 -12.52
CA GLU A 180 15.66 -3.47 -13.12
C GLU A 180 15.10 -2.12 -12.66
N ILE A 181 13.77 -2.01 -12.56
CA ILE A 181 13.11 -0.83 -11.99
C ILE A 181 13.49 -0.65 -10.52
N ILE A 182 13.43 -1.71 -9.72
CA ILE A 182 13.83 -1.67 -8.31
C ILE A 182 15.28 -1.20 -8.17
N ALA A 183 16.20 -1.75 -8.96
CA ALA A 183 17.60 -1.36 -8.94
C ALA A 183 17.82 0.12 -9.29
N LEU A 184 17.12 0.63 -10.31
CA LEU A 184 17.18 2.04 -10.69
C LEU A 184 16.64 2.97 -9.59
N TYR A 185 15.52 2.60 -8.94
CA TYR A 185 14.95 3.41 -7.87
C TYR A 185 15.80 3.39 -6.60
N ARG A 186 16.48 2.28 -6.29
CA ARG A 186 17.48 2.21 -5.23
C ARG A 186 18.61 3.21 -5.47
N ASP A 187 19.17 3.28 -6.67
CA ASP A 187 20.21 4.23 -7.04
C ASP A 187 19.70 5.68 -6.99
N LEU A 188 18.50 5.95 -7.51
CA LEU A 188 17.88 7.28 -7.43
C LEU A 188 17.71 7.75 -5.98
N VAL A 189 17.23 6.87 -5.09
CA VAL A 189 17.05 7.21 -3.68
C VAL A 189 18.40 7.51 -3.01
N LEU A 190 19.44 6.71 -3.24
CA LEU A 190 20.79 7.00 -2.69
C LEU A 190 21.30 8.36 -3.16
N ARG A 191 21.13 8.69 -4.43
CA ARG A 191 21.51 10.01 -4.95
C ARG A 191 20.71 11.14 -4.31
N MET A 192 19.40 10.96 -4.08
CA MET A 192 18.59 11.95 -3.35
C MET A 192 19.06 12.13 -1.91
N LEU A 193 19.63 11.10 -1.30
CA LEU A 193 20.20 11.13 0.05
C LEU A 193 21.65 11.64 0.08
N GLY A 194 22.22 12.05 -1.06
CA GLY A 194 23.59 12.56 -1.15
C GLY A 194 24.67 11.50 -1.09
N VAL A 195 24.30 10.21 -1.26
CA VAL A 195 25.28 9.12 -1.32
C VAL A 195 25.87 9.07 -2.74
N PRO A 196 27.21 9.18 -2.89
CA PRO A 196 27.84 9.12 -4.19
C PRO A 196 27.54 7.78 -4.89
N ALA A 197 27.27 7.81 -6.20
CA ALA A 197 27.18 6.58 -6.97
C ALA A 197 28.46 5.77 -6.79
N SER A 198 28.33 4.49 -6.43
CA SER A 198 29.49 3.58 -6.48
C SER A 198 30.02 3.61 -7.90
N LYS A 199 31.30 4.02 -8.10
CA LYS A 199 31.93 3.93 -9.42
C LYS A 199 31.90 2.46 -9.88
N PRO A 200 31.54 2.19 -11.15
CA PRO A 200 31.57 0.83 -11.70
C PRO A 200 32.97 0.22 -11.65
#